data_90aed0b28c9f9a120f23666f3529d5e1
#
_entry.id   90aed0b28c9f9a120f23666f3529d5e1
#
_cell.length_a   1.000
_cell.length_b   1.000
_cell.length_c   1.000
_cell.angle_alpha   90.00
_cell.angle_beta   90.00
_cell.angle_gamma   90.00
#
_symmetry.space_group_name_H-M   'P 1'
#
loop_
_entity.id
_entity.type
_entity.pdbx_description
1 polymer ?
#
loop_
_entity_poly.entity_id
_entity_poly.type
_entity_poly.pdbx_seq_one_letter_code
_entity_poly.pdbx_strand_id
1 'polypeptide(L)'
;MQWRNVVQKTDAEAVRNLVADTGFFSDEEVLVAVELVDETLARGKASGYEFLFLDQPDRHGHLLGYTCYGLIPATESSYDLYWIAVSPQCQGQGLGAKLMRESERLARACGATQMYADTSASAQYTPTRAFYERMGYEKAAVLKNFFAVGDDKVIYARQLG
;
A
#
# COMPACT_ATOMS: atom_id res chain seq x y z
N MET A 1 17.75 3.85 -8.49
CA MET A 1 16.38 3.92 -7.96
C MET A 1 16.28 5.13 -7.05
N GLN A 2 15.26 5.92 -7.21
CA GLN A 2 15.09 7.15 -6.42
C GLN A 2 13.88 7.04 -5.51
N TRP A 3 14.14 7.02 -4.21
CA TRP A 3 13.12 6.99 -3.18
C TRP A 3 12.65 8.40 -2.85
N ARG A 4 11.34 8.56 -2.63
CA ARG A 4 10.74 9.84 -2.30
C ARG A 4 9.53 9.62 -1.39
N ASN A 5 9.34 10.48 -0.39
CA ASN A 5 8.20 10.41 0.54
C ASN A 5 7.35 11.70 0.56
N VAL A 6 7.67 12.66 -0.28
CA VAL A 6 6.86 13.87 -0.42
C VAL A 6 5.95 13.73 -1.64
N VAL A 7 4.64 13.90 -1.42
CA VAL A 7 3.64 13.81 -2.49
C VAL A 7 3.73 15.05 -3.38
N GLN A 8 3.70 14.82 -4.69
CA GLN A 8 3.75 15.85 -5.72
C GLN A 8 2.46 15.87 -6.54
N LYS A 9 2.15 16.97 -7.18
CA LYS A 9 0.94 17.12 -7.99
C LYS A 9 0.83 16.10 -9.12
N THR A 10 1.96 15.66 -9.66
CA THR A 10 2.01 14.65 -10.72
C THR A 10 1.71 13.23 -10.23
N ASP A 11 1.69 13.02 -8.92
CA ASP A 11 1.53 11.67 -8.35
C ASP A 11 0.12 11.12 -8.51
N ALA A 12 -0.90 11.96 -8.55
CA ALA A 12 -2.27 11.49 -8.75
C ALA A 12 -2.39 10.70 -10.07
N GLU A 13 -1.87 11.27 -11.16
CA GLU A 13 -1.89 10.60 -12.46
C GLU A 13 -0.90 9.44 -12.53
N ALA A 14 0.29 9.61 -11.94
CA ALA A 14 1.29 8.53 -11.89
C ALA A 14 0.77 7.30 -11.16
N VAL A 15 0.08 7.48 -10.04
CA VAL A 15 -0.57 6.41 -9.28
C VAL A 15 -1.71 5.80 -10.09
N ARG A 16 -2.56 6.62 -10.72
CA ARG A 16 -3.62 6.13 -11.59
C ARG A 16 -3.07 5.18 -12.65
N ASN A 17 -2.03 5.61 -13.34
CA ASN A 17 -1.42 4.83 -14.41
C ASN A 17 -0.78 3.55 -13.87
N LEU A 18 -0.03 3.63 -12.78
CA LEU A 18 0.62 2.48 -12.18
C LEU A 18 -0.41 1.42 -11.75
N VAL A 19 -1.43 1.82 -11.00
CA VAL A 19 -2.44 0.92 -10.46
C VAL A 19 -3.27 0.31 -11.59
N ALA A 20 -3.67 1.11 -12.59
CA ALA A 20 -4.40 0.63 -13.75
C ALA A 20 -3.56 -0.37 -14.57
N ASP A 21 -2.27 -0.10 -14.75
CA ASP A 21 -1.38 -0.94 -15.53
C ASP A 21 -1.18 -2.34 -14.93
N THR A 22 -1.40 -2.50 -13.63
CA THR A 22 -1.34 -3.84 -13.00
C THR A 22 -2.42 -4.76 -13.54
N GLY A 23 -3.52 -4.21 -14.07
CA GLY A 23 -4.66 -4.99 -14.55
C GLY A 23 -5.40 -5.76 -13.46
N PHE A 24 -5.08 -5.48 -12.21
CA PHE A 24 -5.53 -6.25 -11.05
C PHE A 24 -6.72 -5.63 -10.34
N PHE A 25 -6.84 -4.31 -10.40
CA PHE A 25 -7.83 -3.55 -9.65
C PHE A 25 -8.97 -3.07 -10.54
N SER A 26 -10.16 -2.95 -9.98
CA SER A 26 -11.32 -2.36 -10.68
C SER A 26 -11.10 -0.86 -10.89
N ASP A 27 -11.90 -0.25 -11.78
CA ASP A 27 -11.86 1.20 -12.00
C ASP A 27 -12.18 1.97 -10.72
N GLU A 28 -13.09 1.46 -9.91
CA GLU A 28 -13.44 2.07 -8.60
C GLU A 28 -12.26 2.02 -7.64
N GLU A 29 -11.54 0.90 -7.60
CA GLU A 29 -10.34 0.76 -6.75
C GLU A 29 -9.22 1.69 -7.20
N VAL A 30 -9.03 1.87 -8.51
CA VAL A 30 -8.08 2.83 -9.06
C VAL A 30 -8.42 4.25 -8.60
N LEU A 31 -9.70 4.62 -8.62
CA LEU A 31 -10.15 5.93 -8.13
C LEU A 31 -9.85 6.11 -6.64
N VAL A 32 -10.05 5.09 -5.82
CA VAL A 32 -9.71 5.14 -4.39
C VAL A 32 -8.22 5.41 -4.21
N ALA A 33 -7.36 4.73 -4.95
CA ALA A 33 -5.91 4.97 -4.87
C ALA A 33 -5.55 6.42 -5.19
N VAL A 34 -6.19 7.01 -6.19
CA VAL A 34 -5.98 8.42 -6.58
C VAL A 34 -6.50 9.36 -5.51
N GLU A 35 -7.66 9.07 -4.91
CA GLU A 35 -8.26 9.89 -3.86
C GLU A 35 -7.33 10.04 -2.65
N LEU A 36 -6.59 9.00 -2.28
CA LEU A 36 -5.64 9.07 -1.18
C LEU A 36 -4.51 10.06 -1.48
N VAL A 37 -4.06 10.14 -2.72
CA VAL A 37 -3.07 11.13 -3.16
C VAL A 37 -3.66 12.53 -3.10
N ASP A 38 -4.84 12.72 -3.66
CA ASP A 38 -5.51 14.02 -3.70
C ASP A 38 -5.79 14.55 -2.28
N GLU A 39 -6.25 13.69 -1.39
CA GLU A 39 -6.49 14.05 0.01
C GLU A 39 -5.20 14.50 0.70
N THR A 40 -4.09 13.83 0.43
CA THR A 40 -2.79 14.18 1.00
C THR A 40 -2.28 15.52 0.43
N LEU A 41 -2.48 15.76 -0.85
CA LEU A 41 -2.16 17.06 -1.47
C LEU A 41 -2.96 18.19 -0.85
N ALA A 42 -4.25 17.96 -0.57
CA ALA A 42 -5.15 18.95 -0.01
C ALA A 42 -4.90 19.24 1.47
N ARG A 43 -4.62 18.21 2.26
CA ARG A 43 -4.60 18.31 3.73
C ARG A 43 -3.23 18.03 4.36
N GLY A 44 -2.24 17.59 3.59
CA GLY A 44 -0.92 17.27 4.11
C GLY A 44 -0.97 16.20 5.21
N LYS A 45 -0.25 16.42 6.31
CA LYS A 45 -0.23 15.47 7.43
C LYS A 45 -1.60 15.24 8.08
N ALA A 46 -2.50 16.21 7.99
CA ALA A 46 -3.86 16.07 8.53
C ALA A 46 -4.68 15.01 7.79
N SER A 47 -4.27 14.60 6.58
CA SER A 47 -4.89 13.50 5.85
C SER A 47 -4.75 12.16 6.57
N GLY A 48 -3.68 11.98 7.35
CA GLY A 48 -3.34 10.73 7.99
C GLY A 48 -2.64 9.73 7.08
N TYR A 49 -2.36 10.11 5.82
CA TYR A 49 -1.70 9.24 4.84
C TYR A 49 -0.24 9.61 4.69
N GLU A 50 0.60 8.58 4.68
CA GLU A 50 2.02 8.67 4.37
C GLU A 50 2.28 7.89 3.07
N PHE A 51 3.18 8.41 2.26
CA PHE A 51 3.53 7.76 0.99
C PHE A 51 5.02 7.47 0.91
N LEU A 52 5.35 6.39 0.24
CA LEU A 52 6.70 6.09 -0.20
C LEU A 52 6.65 5.77 -1.68
N PHE A 53 7.35 6.58 -2.46
CA PHE A 53 7.41 6.42 -3.91
C PHE A 53 8.78 5.93 -4.35
N LEU A 54 8.80 5.09 -5.36
CA LEU A 54 10.01 4.72 -6.06
C LEU A 54 9.88 5.22 -7.49
N ASP A 55 10.55 6.33 -7.76
CA ASP A 55 10.49 6.99 -9.07
C ASP A 55 11.33 6.26 -10.11
N GLN A 56 10.88 6.30 -11.36
CA GLN A 56 11.66 5.83 -12.49
C GLN A 56 12.71 6.91 -12.83
N PRO A 57 14.03 6.60 -12.81
CA PRO A 57 15.07 7.64 -12.86
C PRO A 57 14.99 8.55 -14.07
N ASP A 58 14.70 8.01 -15.24
CA ASP A 58 14.78 8.77 -16.50
C ASP A 58 13.41 9.13 -17.07
N ARG A 59 12.33 8.93 -16.30
CA ARG A 59 10.96 9.25 -16.74
C ARG A 59 10.20 9.98 -15.66
N HIS A 60 10.27 11.29 -15.72
CA HIS A 60 9.52 12.14 -14.78
C HIS A 60 8.03 11.81 -14.81
N GLY A 61 7.42 11.69 -13.64
CA GLY A 61 6.00 11.36 -13.52
C GLY A 61 5.66 9.88 -13.68
N HIS A 62 6.66 9.00 -13.75
CA HIS A 62 6.46 7.55 -13.78
C HIS A 62 7.02 6.89 -12.53
N LEU A 63 6.26 5.95 -11.98
CA LEU A 63 6.61 5.22 -10.78
C LEU A 63 6.98 3.78 -11.11
N LEU A 64 8.01 3.27 -10.44
CA LEU A 64 8.31 1.83 -10.41
C LEU A 64 7.45 1.12 -9.38
N GLY A 65 7.06 1.83 -8.33
CA GLY A 65 6.18 1.30 -7.29
C GLY A 65 5.93 2.36 -6.22
N TYR A 66 4.98 2.07 -5.32
CA TYR A 66 4.71 2.94 -4.19
C TYR A 66 3.96 2.21 -3.08
N THR A 67 3.97 2.80 -1.89
CA THR A 67 3.08 2.41 -0.79
C THR A 67 2.36 3.64 -0.27
N CYS A 68 1.17 3.41 0.28
CA CYS A 68 0.45 4.35 1.12
C CYS A 68 0.17 3.67 2.45
N TYR A 69 0.52 4.29 3.55
CA TYR A 69 0.34 3.76 4.89
C TYR A 69 0.04 4.91 5.86
N GLY A 70 -0.32 4.60 7.09
CA GLY A 70 -0.55 5.65 8.06
C GLY A 70 -1.04 5.13 9.41
N LEU A 71 -0.96 5.99 10.42
CA LEU A 71 -1.48 5.72 11.74
C LEU A 71 -3.00 5.55 11.69
N ILE A 72 -3.49 4.45 12.23
CA ILE A 72 -4.94 4.22 12.33
C ILE A 72 -5.51 5.22 13.34
N PRO A 73 -6.54 6.01 12.95
CA PRO A 73 -7.16 6.97 13.87
C PRO A 73 -7.60 6.32 15.18
N ALA A 74 -7.44 7.07 16.26
CA ALA A 74 -7.80 6.66 17.63
C ALA A 74 -6.97 5.49 18.19
N THR A 75 -5.84 5.17 17.55
CA THR A 75 -4.86 4.23 18.11
C THR A 75 -3.58 4.96 18.48
N GLU A 76 -2.82 4.38 19.40
CA GLU A 76 -1.55 4.95 19.83
C GLU A 76 -0.44 4.68 18.80
N SER A 77 -0.36 3.44 18.28
CA SER A 77 0.80 3.02 17.50
C SER A 77 0.49 1.93 16.47
N SER A 78 -0.78 1.74 16.11
CA SER A 78 -1.19 0.80 15.06
C SER A 78 -1.25 1.51 13.72
N TYR A 79 -0.55 0.97 12.73
CA TYR A 79 -0.51 1.52 11.37
C TYR A 79 -1.22 0.58 10.40
N ASP A 80 -1.86 1.18 9.38
CA ASP A 80 -2.39 0.45 8.23
C ASP A 80 -1.49 0.63 7.03
N LEU A 81 -1.26 -0.45 6.29
CA LEU A 81 -0.81 -0.36 4.92
C LEU A 81 -2.06 -0.28 4.05
N TYR A 82 -2.34 0.90 3.49
CA TYR A 82 -3.53 1.12 2.67
C TYR A 82 -3.34 0.64 1.25
N TRP A 83 -2.13 0.76 0.71
CA TRP A 83 -1.86 0.42 -0.67
C TRP A 83 -0.40 0.05 -0.89
N ILE A 84 -0.17 -0.95 -1.73
CA ILE A 84 1.14 -1.29 -2.26
C ILE A 84 0.96 -1.73 -3.72
N ALA A 85 1.74 -1.14 -4.60
CA ALA A 85 1.72 -1.50 -6.02
C ALA A 85 3.13 -1.39 -6.60
N VAL A 86 3.45 -2.31 -7.51
CA VAL A 86 4.70 -2.36 -8.25
C VAL A 86 4.38 -2.43 -9.74
N SER A 87 5.11 -1.68 -10.55
CA SER A 87 4.95 -1.71 -12.01
C SER A 87 5.08 -3.15 -12.53
N PRO A 88 4.19 -3.58 -13.45
CA PRO A 88 4.31 -4.91 -14.05
C PRO A 88 5.67 -5.19 -14.68
N GLN A 89 6.33 -4.16 -15.19
CA GLN A 89 7.66 -4.27 -15.78
C GLN A 89 8.76 -4.58 -14.75
N CYS A 90 8.48 -4.35 -13.48
CA CYS A 90 9.43 -4.51 -12.39
C CYS A 90 9.07 -5.65 -11.43
N GLN A 91 8.02 -6.40 -11.71
CA GLN A 91 7.62 -7.53 -10.87
C GLN A 91 8.67 -8.64 -10.94
N GLY A 92 8.79 -9.38 -9.84
CA GLY A 92 9.79 -10.44 -9.74
C GLY A 92 11.19 -9.96 -9.40
N GLN A 93 11.40 -8.66 -9.19
CA GLN A 93 12.70 -8.06 -8.86
C GLN A 93 12.85 -7.71 -7.37
N GLY A 94 11.89 -8.10 -6.53
CA GLY A 94 11.93 -7.84 -5.10
C GLY A 94 11.58 -6.42 -4.68
N LEU A 95 11.03 -5.60 -5.58
CA LEU A 95 10.68 -4.20 -5.26
C LEU A 95 9.56 -4.11 -4.23
N GLY A 96 8.57 -5.01 -4.30
CA GLY A 96 7.50 -5.07 -3.31
C GLY A 96 8.03 -5.27 -1.90
N ALA A 97 8.96 -6.19 -1.74
CA ALA A 97 9.61 -6.45 -0.45
C ALA A 97 10.39 -5.22 0.04
N LYS A 98 11.12 -4.56 -0.84
CA LYS A 98 11.87 -3.34 -0.49
C LYS A 98 10.94 -2.21 -0.06
N LEU A 99 9.86 -1.98 -0.81
CA LEU A 99 8.84 -0.99 -0.48
C LEU A 99 8.22 -1.27 0.89
N MET A 100 7.86 -2.52 1.14
CA MET A 100 7.26 -2.92 2.42
C MET A 100 8.23 -2.68 3.58
N ARG A 101 9.47 -3.16 3.48
CA ARG A 101 10.47 -3.00 4.55
C ARG A 101 10.79 -1.54 4.83
N GLU A 102 10.91 -0.73 3.80
CA GLU A 102 11.19 0.70 3.98
C GLU A 102 9.98 1.42 4.60
N SER A 103 8.76 1.09 4.19
CA SER A 103 7.54 1.63 4.81
C SER A 103 7.47 1.26 6.29
N GLU A 104 7.77 0.01 6.63
CA GLU A 104 7.83 -0.44 8.02
C GLU A 104 8.89 0.31 8.83
N ARG A 105 10.05 0.54 8.23
CA ARG A 105 11.14 1.29 8.88
C ARG A 105 10.72 2.73 9.17
N LEU A 106 10.10 3.39 8.19
CA LEU A 106 9.63 4.77 8.33
C LEU A 106 8.49 4.86 9.37
N ALA A 107 7.55 3.93 9.34
CA ALA A 107 6.47 3.88 10.32
C ALA A 107 7.03 3.66 11.74
N ARG A 108 7.97 2.75 11.89
CA ARG A 108 8.62 2.47 13.18
C ARG A 108 9.36 3.71 13.70
N ALA A 109 10.01 4.47 12.83
CA ALA A 109 10.67 5.72 13.21
C ALA A 109 9.68 6.77 13.75
N CYS A 110 8.40 6.65 13.36
CA CYS A 110 7.33 7.50 13.87
C CYS A 110 6.58 6.89 15.06
N GLY A 111 7.06 5.76 15.60
CA GLY A 111 6.50 5.13 16.79
C GLY A 111 5.56 3.96 16.53
N ALA A 112 5.44 3.48 15.30
CA ALA A 112 4.60 2.31 15.00
C ALA A 112 5.11 1.07 15.73
N THR A 113 4.20 0.34 16.38
CA THR A 113 4.52 -0.94 17.01
C THR A 113 4.00 -2.13 16.20
N GLN A 114 3.04 -1.90 15.32
CA GLN A 114 2.51 -2.95 14.46
C GLN A 114 1.92 -2.35 13.18
N MET A 115 1.87 -3.16 12.14
CA MET A 115 1.27 -2.80 10.86
C MET A 115 0.27 -3.86 10.44
N TYR A 116 -0.87 -3.39 9.96
CA TYR A 116 -1.94 -4.21 9.41
C TYR A 116 -2.01 -4.08 7.90
N ALA A 117 -2.42 -5.14 7.24
CA ALA A 117 -2.70 -5.14 5.81
C ALA A 117 -3.91 -6.03 5.55
N ASP A 118 -4.90 -5.49 4.85
CA ASP A 118 -6.13 -6.19 4.56
C ASP A 118 -6.16 -6.66 3.12
N THR A 119 -6.76 -7.83 2.86
CA THR A 119 -6.97 -8.32 1.51
C THR A 119 -8.17 -9.26 1.45
N SER A 120 -8.58 -9.60 0.23
CA SER A 120 -9.64 -10.57 -0.02
C SER A 120 -9.11 -12.00 0.09
N ALA A 121 -9.99 -12.92 0.51
CA ALA A 121 -9.72 -14.35 0.52
C ALA A 121 -9.96 -15.01 -0.84
N SER A 122 -10.41 -14.27 -1.86
CA SER A 122 -10.68 -14.83 -3.19
C SER A 122 -9.41 -15.31 -3.88
N ALA A 123 -9.59 -16.21 -4.86
CA ALA A 123 -8.47 -16.82 -5.60
C ALA A 123 -7.60 -15.79 -6.32
N GLN A 124 -8.18 -14.68 -6.77
CA GLN A 124 -7.48 -13.59 -7.43
C GLN A 124 -6.36 -13.01 -6.55
N TYR A 125 -6.57 -12.99 -5.23
CA TYR A 125 -5.64 -12.41 -4.26
C TYR A 125 -4.69 -13.42 -3.62
N THR A 126 -4.61 -14.66 -4.14
CA THR A 126 -3.68 -15.67 -3.65
C THR A 126 -2.22 -15.18 -3.67
N PRO A 127 -1.71 -14.53 -4.74
CA PRO A 127 -0.35 -13.99 -4.72
C PRO A 127 -0.14 -12.89 -3.67
N THR A 128 -1.15 -12.06 -3.44
CA THR A 128 -1.10 -10.98 -2.44
C THR A 128 -0.99 -11.56 -1.03
N ARG A 129 -1.83 -12.56 -0.71
CA ARG A 129 -1.75 -13.23 0.59
C ARG A 129 -0.39 -13.91 0.80
N ALA A 130 0.11 -14.60 -0.23
CA ALA A 130 1.43 -15.23 -0.18
C ALA A 130 2.55 -14.20 0.05
N PHE A 131 2.44 -13.02 -0.57
CA PHE A 131 3.39 -11.92 -0.36
C PHE A 131 3.41 -11.47 1.10
N TYR A 132 2.24 -11.20 1.71
CA TYR A 132 2.18 -10.79 3.12
C TYR A 132 2.75 -11.86 4.04
N GLU A 133 2.45 -13.14 3.78
CA GLU A 133 2.96 -14.23 4.59
C GLU A 133 4.50 -14.35 4.48
N ARG A 134 5.08 -14.20 3.27
CA ARG A 134 6.53 -14.15 3.09
C ARG A 134 7.17 -12.97 3.79
N MET A 135 6.46 -11.85 3.90
CA MET A 135 6.95 -10.66 4.60
C MET A 135 6.85 -10.78 6.12
N GLY A 136 6.37 -11.89 6.64
CA GLY A 136 6.28 -12.14 8.07
C GLY A 136 4.97 -11.69 8.71
N TYR A 137 3.96 -11.39 7.89
CA TYR A 137 2.62 -11.05 8.40
C TYR A 137 1.85 -12.32 8.71
N GLU A 138 1.09 -12.29 9.78
CA GLU A 138 0.24 -13.38 10.22
C GLU A 138 -1.24 -12.98 10.12
N LYS A 139 -2.11 -13.96 9.86
CA LYS A 139 -3.55 -13.73 9.86
C LYS A 139 -4.01 -13.37 11.27
N ALA A 140 -4.47 -12.14 11.44
CA ALA A 140 -5.02 -11.67 12.72
C ALA A 140 -6.52 -11.91 12.81
N ALA A 141 -7.24 -11.82 11.69
CA ALA A 141 -8.69 -12.03 11.66
C ALA A 141 -9.15 -12.36 10.26
N VAL A 142 -10.32 -12.99 10.17
CA VAL A 142 -11.05 -13.23 8.92
C VAL A 142 -12.49 -12.77 9.13
N LEU A 143 -12.96 -11.85 8.28
CA LEU A 143 -14.31 -11.34 8.31
C LEU A 143 -15.11 -11.98 7.18
N LYS A 144 -16.03 -12.86 7.54
CA LYS A 144 -16.82 -13.62 6.57
C LYS A 144 -17.73 -12.71 5.74
N ASN A 145 -17.76 -12.98 4.43
CA ASN A 145 -18.66 -12.29 3.48
C ASN A 145 -18.51 -10.76 3.49
N PHE A 146 -17.32 -10.25 3.81
CA PHE A 146 -17.11 -8.81 3.98
C PHE A 146 -17.27 -8.05 2.66
N PHE A 147 -16.61 -8.51 1.59
CA PHE A 147 -16.69 -7.85 0.30
C PHE A 147 -17.92 -8.25 -0.50
N ALA A 148 -18.31 -9.52 -0.40
CA ALA A 148 -19.50 -10.09 -1.01
C ALA A 148 -19.75 -11.45 -0.38
N VAL A 149 -20.91 -12.04 -0.63
CA VAL A 149 -21.17 -13.42 -0.21
C VAL A 149 -20.12 -14.35 -0.84
N GLY A 150 -19.38 -15.05 0.03
CA GLY A 150 -18.28 -15.93 -0.40
C GLY A 150 -16.94 -15.23 -0.58
N ASP A 151 -16.86 -13.94 -0.34
CA ASP A 151 -15.61 -13.17 -0.43
C ASP A 151 -15.26 -12.53 0.91
N ASP A 152 -14.41 -13.21 1.67
CA ASP A 152 -14.03 -12.82 3.02
C ASP A 152 -12.90 -11.78 2.99
N LYS A 153 -12.84 -10.97 4.04
CA LYS A 153 -11.69 -10.09 4.29
C LYS A 153 -10.73 -10.81 5.22
N VAL A 154 -9.46 -10.85 4.84
CA VAL A 154 -8.36 -11.35 5.66
C VAL A 154 -7.56 -10.16 6.16
N ILE A 155 -7.38 -10.05 7.46
CA ILE A 155 -6.57 -9.02 8.09
C ILE A 155 -5.25 -9.66 8.51
N TYR A 156 -4.16 -9.16 7.95
CA TYR A 156 -2.80 -9.55 8.31
C TYR A 156 -2.19 -8.52 9.26
N ALA A 157 -1.33 -8.97 10.16
CA ALA A 157 -0.64 -8.10 11.09
C ALA A 157 0.81 -8.53 11.28
N ARG A 158 1.69 -7.55 11.50
CA ARG A 158 3.08 -7.79 11.84
C ARG A 158 3.50 -6.85 12.96
N GLN A 159 4.18 -7.42 13.98
CA GLN A 159 4.83 -6.61 15.01
C GLN A 159 6.10 -5.98 14.46
N LEU A 160 6.28 -4.68 14.69
CA LEU A 160 7.41 -3.91 14.17
C LEU A 160 8.48 -3.61 15.21
N GLY A 161 8.16 -3.89 16.43
CA GLY A 161 9.04 -3.61 17.57
C GLY A 161 10.19 -4.54 17.64
#